data_6bfe6200a613fa35b5eec4acdabd4266
#
_entry.id   6bfe6200a613fa35b5eec4acdabd4266
#
_cell.length_a   1.000
_cell.length_b   1.000
_cell.length_c   1.000
_cell.angle_alpha   90.00
_cell.angle_beta   90.00
_cell.angle_gamma   90.00
#
_symmetry.space_group_name_H-M   'P 1'
#
loop_
_entity.id
_entity.type
_entity.pdbx_description
1 polymer ?
#
loop_
_entity_poly.entity_id
_entity_poly.type
_entity_poly.pdbx_seq_one_letter_code
_entity_poly.pdbx_strand_id
1 'polypeptide(L)'
;MRNSILHLADLHLGAAPQPEIDERYRSHLLAARHDLLDRLATWIARPDCPVGLVLIAGDLFDEYAPAADLVASVRTALGKIAQVVPVITVPGNHDEFSYAQCVYRQPGWPGFLVNTPHPEVVWRGDLVGRQCAVVSAAYQAGKVPPGHKLTLPSRKDILPTNPDDALLIGLFHATVADYFPPHVIESERCFWISHREAAELGYDYLALGHIHSRREWLAGRCVAHYPGPPVGPRLSDPGSGCFSLVRWDHGQLRIEALRDSSLLGCAWKILEIHVRPDETVEQLGERIVRQCGDGPSENSVTWIHGVRLTGHTLCPDLVEQLKKFLCEKALPCVVTAEELEQLVSPDIEALAAEESLVGYFVRQWQEWKQKGNVAAQESTAVLHEGLLALGWRRTEGRSNS
;
A
#
# COMPACT_ATOMS: atom_id res chain seq x y z
N MET A 1 -14.68 10.33 -24.78
CA MET A 1 -13.74 11.48 -24.66
C MET A 1 -12.67 11.14 -23.65
N ARG A 2 -11.41 11.44 -23.93
CA ARG A 2 -10.29 11.21 -23.01
C ARG A 2 -10.17 12.41 -22.04
N ASN A 3 -10.82 12.30 -20.90
CA ASN A 3 -11.00 13.40 -19.95
C ASN A 3 -10.51 13.10 -18.53
N SER A 4 -9.74 12.04 -18.36
CA SER A 4 -9.26 11.61 -17.06
C SER A 4 -7.74 11.52 -17.03
N ILE A 5 -7.15 11.67 -15.87
CA ILE A 5 -5.74 11.37 -15.60
C ILE A 5 -5.69 9.98 -14.96
N LEU A 6 -4.80 9.13 -15.45
CA LEU A 6 -4.37 7.93 -14.74
C LEU A 6 -3.14 8.29 -13.89
N HIS A 7 -3.27 8.26 -12.58
CA HIS A 7 -2.18 8.54 -11.65
C HIS A 7 -1.66 7.23 -11.06
N LEU A 8 -0.39 6.95 -11.31
CA LEU A 8 0.37 5.79 -10.85
C LEU A 8 1.54 6.26 -9.98
N ALA A 9 1.91 5.48 -8.97
CA ALA A 9 3.11 5.66 -8.16
C ALA A 9 3.55 4.34 -7.53
N ASP A 10 4.79 4.27 -7.13
CA ASP A 10 5.33 3.25 -6.24
C ASP A 10 5.10 1.81 -6.77
N LEU A 11 5.26 1.62 -8.09
CA LEU A 11 5.05 0.31 -8.70
C LEU A 11 6.13 -0.70 -8.28
N HIS A 12 7.34 -0.23 -7.95
CA HIS A 12 8.48 -1.05 -7.52
C HIS A 12 8.64 -2.31 -8.38
N LEU A 13 8.63 -2.13 -9.72
CA LEU A 13 8.82 -3.24 -10.64
C LEU A 13 10.23 -3.83 -10.45
N GLY A 14 10.29 -5.15 -10.29
CA GLY A 14 11.52 -5.85 -9.94
C GLY A 14 11.62 -6.22 -8.45
N ALA A 15 10.81 -5.63 -7.56
CA ALA A 15 10.77 -6.00 -6.16
C ALA A 15 10.41 -7.48 -5.97
N ALA A 16 11.22 -8.17 -5.17
CA ALA A 16 10.98 -9.56 -4.83
C ALA A 16 9.70 -9.71 -4.00
N PRO A 17 8.83 -10.66 -4.32
CA PRO A 17 7.68 -11.02 -3.48
C PRO A 17 8.13 -11.52 -2.12
N GLN A 18 7.23 -11.46 -1.15
CA GLN A 18 7.45 -11.99 0.18
C GLN A 18 7.82 -13.50 0.11
N PRO A 19 8.92 -13.94 0.78
CA PRO A 19 9.40 -15.33 0.67
C PRO A 19 8.40 -16.39 1.14
N GLU A 20 7.53 -16.04 2.11
CA GLU A 20 6.56 -16.95 2.72
C GLU A 20 5.36 -17.27 1.79
N ILE A 21 5.23 -16.57 0.67
CA ILE A 21 4.20 -16.87 -0.33
C ILE A 21 4.54 -18.20 -1.01
N ASP A 22 3.57 -19.13 -1.07
CA ASP A 22 3.70 -20.37 -1.85
C ASP A 22 4.15 -20.07 -3.29
N GLU A 23 5.06 -20.89 -3.82
CA GLU A 23 5.70 -20.67 -5.13
C GLU A 23 4.70 -20.45 -6.27
N ARG A 24 3.57 -21.15 -6.23
CA ARG A 24 2.50 -21.02 -7.24
C ARG A 24 1.93 -19.60 -7.27
N TYR A 25 1.70 -19.00 -6.08
CA TYR A 25 1.14 -17.64 -5.96
C TYR A 25 2.20 -16.58 -6.13
N ARG A 26 3.45 -16.88 -5.78
CA ARG A 26 4.61 -16.01 -6.06
C ARG A 26 4.75 -15.75 -7.55
N SER A 27 4.69 -16.82 -8.36
CA SER A 27 4.75 -16.70 -9.81
C SER A 27 3.59 -15.89 -10.39
N HIS A 28 2.36 -16.05 -9.88
CA HIS A 28 1.22 -15.24 -10.29
C HIS A 28 1.38 -13.76 -9.90
N LEU A 29 1.88 -13.48 -8.69
CA LEU A 29 2.11 -12.11 -8.24
C LEU A 29 3.19 -11.41 -9.07
N LEU A 30 4.29 -12.11 -9.36
CA LEU A 30 5.37 -11.61 -10.24
C LEU A 30 4.84 -11.30 -11.64
N ALA A 31 4.13 -12.24 -12.27
CA ALA A 31 3.54 -12.05 -13.59
C ALA A 31 2.54 -10.89 -13.58
N ALA A 32 1.66 -10.80 -12.58
CA ALA A 32 0.68 -9.73 -12.48
C ALA A 32 1.34 -8.35 -12.36
N ARG A 33 2.45 -8.23 -11.65
CA ARG A 33 3.21 -6.99 -11.52
C ARG A 33 4.02 -6.67 -12.77
N HIS A 34 4.69 -7.67 -13.35
CA HIS A 34 5.49 -7.51 -14.56
C HIS A 34 4.65 -7.06 -15.75
N ASP A 35 3.47 -7.67 -15.94
CA ASP A 35 2.61 -7.41 -17.10
C ASP A 35 1.61 -6.27 -16.89
N LEU A 36 1.66 -5.60 -15.73
CA LEU A 36 0.71 -4.55 -15.35
C LEU A 36 0.67 -3.40 -16.38
N LEU A 37 1.82 -2.93 -16.80
CA LEU A 37 1.91 -1.84 -17.79
C LEU A 37 1.48 -2.27 -19.19
N ASP A 38 1.69 -3.52 -19.60
CA ASP A 38 1.18 -4.04 -20.89
C ASP A 38 -0.35 -4.17 -20.88
N ARG A 39 -0.94 -4.60 -19.76
CA ARG A 39 -2.41 -4.61 -19.59
C ARG A 39 -2.97 -3.19 -19.64
N LEU A 40 -2.33 -2.23 -18.95
CA LEU A 40 -2.70 -0.81 -19.02
C LEU A 40 -2.56 -0.25 -20.45
N ALA A 41 -1.49 -0.59 -21.17
CA ALA A 41 -1.30 -0.16 -22.55
C ALA A 41 -2.44 -0.67 -23.45
N THR A 42 -2.81 -1.92 -23.30
CA THR A 42 -3.93 -2.54 -24.02
C THR A 42 -5.27 -1.86 -23.69
N TRP A 43 -5.51 -1.57 -22.42
CA TRP A 43 -6.74 -0.89 -21.98
C TRP A 43 -6.80 0.57 -22.46
N ILE A 44 -5.68 1.32 -22.37
CA ILE A 44 -5.59 2.72 -22.80
C ILE A 44 -5.77 2.84 -24.32
N ALA A 45 -5.34 1.84 -25.09
CA ALA A 45 -5.53 1.83 -26.54
C ALA A 45 -7.01 1.71 -26.98
N ARG A 46 -7.91 1.29 -26.10
CA ARG A 46 -9.33 1.13 -26.40
C ARG A 46 -9.98 2.48 -26.69
N PRO A 47 -10.91 2.55 -27.68
CA PRO A 47 -11.59 3.80 -28.05
C PRO A 47 -12.43 4.40 -26.90
N ASP A 48 -12.97 3.56 -26.02
CA ASP A 48 -13.81 3.93 -24.89
C ASP A 48 -13.02 4.32 -23.63
N CYS A 49 -11.70 4.16 -23.63
CA CYS A 49 -10.86 4.51 -22.49
C CYS A 49 -10.88 6.02 -22.21
N PRO A 50 -11.20 6.43 -20.96
CA PRO A 50 -11.33 7.85 -20.61
C PRO A 50 -9.98 8.54 -20.35
N VAL A 51 -8.87 7.81 -20.31
CA VAL A 51 -7.54 8.36 -19.98
C VAL A 51 -7.04 9.28 -21.07
N GLY A 52 -6.71 10.52 -20.72
CA GLY A 52 -6.12 11.53 -21.60
C GLY A 52 -4.69 11.94 -21.19
N LEU A 53 -4.25 11.57 -19.99
CA LEU A 53 -2.92 11.85 -19.48
C LEU A 53 -2.53 10.76 -18.48
N VAL A 54 -1.28 10.30 -18.50
CA VAL A 54 -0.72 9.36 -17.51
C VAL A 54 0.37 10.07 -16.73
N LEU A 55 0.25 10.06 -15.40
CA LEU A 55 1.23 10.58 -14.46
C LEU A 55 1.83 9.42 -13.66
N ILE A 56 3.16 9.31 -13.65
CA ILE A 56 3.91 8.32 -12.86
C ILE A 56 4.74 9.09 -11.83
N ALA A 57 4.31 9.01 -10.58
CA ALA A 57 4.84 9.81 -9.47
C ALA A 57 5.97 9.09 -8.71
N GLY A 58 6.94 8.53 -9.41
CA GLY A 58 8.17 7.94 -8.88
C GLY A 58 8.08 6.47 -8.48
N ASP A 59 9.21 5.90 -8.16
CA ASP A 59 9.41 4.51 -7.76
C ASP A 59 8.73 3.52 -8.72
N LEU A 60 8.95 3.75 -10.02
CA LEU A 60 8.49 2.84 -11.06
C LEU A 60 9.23 1.50 -10.97
N PHE A 61 10.54 1.55 -10.66
CA PHE A 61 11.37 0.39 -10.38
C PHE A 61 11.80 0.35 -8.92
N ASP A 62 12.07 -0.86 -8.43
CA ASP A 62 12.54 -1.08 -7.05
C ASP A 62 14.01 -0.66 -6.83
N GLU A 63 14.75 -0.48 -7.93
CA GLU A 63 16.16 -0.07 -7.90
C GLU A 63 16.53 0.79 -9.13
N TYR A 64 17.58 1.58 -9.00
CA TYR A 64 18.04 2.49 -10.06
C TYR A 64 18.62 1.79 -11.30
N ALA A 65 19.05 0.54 -11.20
CA ALA A 65 19.61 -0.27 -12.28
C ALA A 65 18.93 -1.63 -12.40
N PRO A 66 17.64 -1.67 -12.78
CA PRO A 66 16.87 -2.91 -12.86
C PRO A 66 17.33 -3.80 -14.02
N ALA A 67 16.92 -5.06 -13.99
CA ALA A 67 17.25 -6.04 -15.02
C ALA A 67 16.87 -5.54 -16.43
N ALA A 68 17.72 -5.79 -17.42
CA ALA A 68 17.58 -5.22 -18.76
C ALA A 68 16.31 -5.67 -19.50
N ASP A 69 15.86 -6.89 -19.29
CA ASP A 69 14.62 -7.45 -19.83
C ASP A 69 13.38 -6.77 -19.24
N LEU A 70 13.38 -6.50 -17.92
CA LEU A 70 12.33 -5.73 -17.26
C LEU A 70 12.28 -4.29 -17.81
N VAL A 71 13.43 -3.64 -17.96
CA VAL A 71 13.51 -2.29 -18.55
C VAL A 71 12.97 -2.27 -19.98
N ALA A 72 13.31 -3.26 -20.80
CA ALA A 72 12.84 -3.37 -22.17
C ALA A 72 11.32 -3.56 -22.23
N SER A 73 10.75 -4.41 -21.37
CA SER A 73 9.30 -4.62 -21.24
C SER A 73 8.58 -3.33 -20.85
N VAL A 74 9.04 -2.66 -19.79
CA VAL A 74 8.46 -1.40 -19.29
C VAL A 74 8.51 -0.31 -20.37
N ARG A 75 9.66 -0.14 -21.04
CA ARG A 75 9.80 0.85 -22.11
C ARG A 75 8.88 0.55 -23.29
N THR A 76 8.69 -0.71 -23.64
CA THR A 76 7.77 -1.12 -24.71
C THR A 76 6.33 -0.78 -24.35
N ALA A 77 5.89 -1.11 -23.12
CA ALA A 77 4.54 -0.82 -22.64
C ALA A 77 4.28 0.69 -22.57
N LEU A 78 5.19 1.46 -21.96
CA LEU A 78 5.08 2.92 -21.90
C LEU A 78 5.12 3.56 -23.30
N GLY A 79 5.92 3.01 -24.22
CA GLY A 79 5.95 3.45 -25.62
C GLY A 79 4.59 3.28 -26.32
N LYS A 80 3.92 2.15 -26.11
CA LYS A 80 2.54 1.93 -26.60
C LYS A 80 1.57 2.95 -26.00
N ILE A 81 1.66 3.24 -24.71
CA ILE A 81 0.82 4.24 -24.03
C ILE A 81 1.09 5.63 -24.59
N ALA A 82 2.37 6.02 -24.74
CA ALA A 82 2.80 7.33 -25.21
C ALA A 82 2.40 7.64 -26.67
N GLN A 83 2.13 6.61 -27.47
CA GLN A 83 1.54 6.77 -28.81
C GLN A 83 0.06 7.19 -28.79
N VAL A 84 -0.61 6.98 -27.65
CA VAL A 84 -2.06 7.23 -27.50
C VAL A 84 -2.33 8.47 -26.66
N VAL A 85 -1.61 8.65 -25.56
CA VAL A 85 -1.75 9.76 -24.62
C VAL A 85 -0.40 10.19 -24.06
N PRO A 86 -0.22 11.46 -23.64
CA PRO A 86 0.99 11.89 -22.96
C PRO A 86 1.25 11.06 -21.68
N VAL A 87 2.52 10.69 -21.46
CA VAL A 87 3.01 10.03 -20.27
C VAL A 87 4.09 10.90 -19.65
N ILE A 88 3.96 11.22 -18.38
CA ILE A 88 4.96 12.01 -17.64
C ILE A 88 5.47 11.15 -16.49
N THR A 89 6.78 10.91 -16.45
CA THR A 89 7.44 10.12 -15.41
C THR A 89 8.38 11.00 -14.60
N VAL A 90 8.22 11.03 -13.28
CA VAL A 90 9.22 11.56 -12.36
C VAL A 90 9.89 10.37 -11.65
N PRO A 91 11.22 10.32 -11.53
CA PRO A 91 11.93 9.33 -10.71
C PRO A 91 11.59 9.48 -9.22
N GLY A 92 11.60 8.35 -8.49
CA GLY A 92 11.51 8.34 -7.04
C GLY A 92 12.86 8.19 -6.35
N ASN A 93 12.87 7.73 -5.11
CA ASN A 93 14.11 7.54 -4.35
C ASN A 93 14.76 6.16 -4.58
N HIS A 94 14.00 5.16 -5.04
CA HIS A 94 14.52 3.85 -5.43
C HIS A 94 15.16 3.86 -6.81
N ASP A 95 14.53 4.51 -7.77
CA ASP A 95 14.99 4.61 -9.16
C ASP A 95 15.60 5.98 -9.50
N GLU A 96 16.26 6.58 -8.52
CA GLU A 96 16.80 7.92 -8.50
C GLU A 96 17.80 8.21 -9.65
N PHE A 97 17.66 9.39 -10.27
CA PHE A 97 18.43 9.83 -11.43
C PHE A 97 19.93 10.08 -11.16
N SER A 98 20.35 10.20 -9.91
CA SER A 98 21.74 10.60 -9.56
C SER A 98 22.80 9.56 -9.92
N TYR A 99 22.46 8.30 -9.88
CA TYR A 99 23.39 7.21 -10.14
C TYR A 99 23.77 7.11 -11.62
N ALA A 100 25.06 6.85 -11.91
CA ALA A 100 25.56 6.77 -13.29
C ALA A 100 24.88 5.66 -14.11
N GLN A 101 24.53 4.56 -13.47
CA GLN A 101 23.85 3.40 -14.07
C GLN A 101 22.33 3.50 -14.08
N CYS A 102 21.78 4.63 -13.60
CA CYS A 102 20.34 4.81 -13.53
C CYS A 102 19.68 4.58 -14.89
N VAL A 103 18.61 3.78 -14.87
CA VAL A 103 17.81 3.42 -16.07
C VAL A 103 17.35 4.65 -16.85
N TYR A 104 17.04 5.74 -16.16
CA TYR A 104 16.58 6.99 -16.78
C TYR A 104 17.66 7.79 -17.49
N ARG A 105 18.96 7.45 -17.30
CA ARG A 105 20.06 8.05 -18.07
C ARG A 105 20.24 7.43 -19.46
N GLN A 106 19.59 6.29 -19.70
CA GLN A 106 19.57 5.68 -21.02
C GLN A 106 18.71 6.52 -21.98
N PRO A 107 19.15 6.79 -23.21
CA PRO A 107 18.41 7.61 -24.16
C PRO A 107 17.07 6.97 -24.58
N GLY A 108 16.12 7.80 -25.01
CA GLY A 108 14.86 7.34 -25.58
C GLY A 108 13.86 6.80 -24.55
N TRP A 109 13.80 7.41 -23.35
CA TRP A 109 12.70 7.12 -22.43
C TRP A 109 11.35 7.50 -23.05
N PRO A 110 10.32 6.65 -22.98
CA PRO A 110 9.01 6.95 -23.57
C PRO A 110 8.28 8.08 -22.84
N GLY A 111 7.75 9.05 -23.60
CA GLY A 111 7.07 10.21 -23.05
C GLY A 111 8.00 11.26 -22.46
N PHE A 112 7.54 11.97 -21.42
CA PHE A 112 8.26 13.07 -20.77
C PHE A 112 8.90 12.55 -19.48
N LEU A 113 10.23 12.61 -19.42
CA LEU A 113 11.00 12.26 -18.22
C LEU A 113 11.43 13.51 -17.48
N VAL A 114 11.11 13.62 -16.20
CA VAL A 114 11.56 14.70 -15.32
C VAL A 114 12.98 14.42 -14.86
N ASN A 115 13.90 15.32 -15.16
CA ASN A 115 15.32 15.16 -14.84
C ASN A 115 15.95 16.40 -14.17
N THR A 116 15.13 17.34 -13.73
CA THR A 116 15.54 18.58 -13.03
C THR A 116 15.22 18.48 -11.54
N PRO A 117 16.13 18.92 -10.64
CA PRO A 117 15.84 19.00 -9.22
C PRO A 117 15.05 20.25 -8.82
N HIS A 118 14.75 21.13 -9.75
CA HIS A 118 14.01 22.37 -9.51
C HIS A 118 12.62 22.29 -10.13
N PRO A 119 11.57 22.74 -9.42
CA PRO A 119 10.21 22.74 -9.95
C PRO A 119 10.09 23.60 -11.21
N GLU A 120 9.73 22.96 -12.31
CA GLU A 120 9.48 23.63 -13.57
C GLU A 120 8.29 23.00 -14.31
N VAL A 121 7.77 23.70 -15.32
CA VAL A 121 6.71 23.16 -16.17
C VAL A 121 7.30 22.12 -17.11
N VAL A 122 6.95 20.86 -16.90
CA VAL A 122 7.44 19.72 -17.68
C VAL A 122 6.50 19.34 -18.82
N TRP A 123 5.26 19.79 -18.76
CA TRP A 123 4.27 19.54 -19.82
C TRP A 123 3.16 20.60 -19.83
N ARG A 124 2.68 20.92 -21.05
CA ARG A 124 1.49 21.72 -21.31
C ARG A 124 0.64 21.06 -22.37
N GLY A 125 -0.68 21.12 -22.23
CA GLY A 125 -1.62 20.58 -23.20
C GLY A 125 -3.06 20.86 -22.79
N ASP A 126 -3.98 20.20 -23.46
CA ASP A 126 -5.41 20.27 -23.15
C ASP A 126 -5.89 19.01 -22.48
N LEU A 127 -6.64 19.17 -21.41
CA LEU A 127 -7.33 18.10 -20.71
C LEU A 127 -8.76 18.55 -20.38
N VAL A 128 -9.76 17.76 -20.77
CA VAL A 128 -11.17 18.09 -20.51
C VAL A 128 -11.61 19.42 -21.17
N GLY A 129 -10.99 19.81 -22.30
CA GLY A 129 -11.24 21.10 -22.94
C GLY A 129 -10.70 22.31 -22.19
N ARG A 130 -9.79 22.09 -21.23
CA ARG A 130 -9.12 23.13 -20.44
C ARG A 130 -7.62 23.05 -20.66
N GLN A 131 -6.97 24.20 -20.73
CA GLN A 131 -5.50 24.23 -20.68
C GLN A 131 -5.00 23.60 -19.40
N CYS A 132 -3.94 22.81 -19.49
CA CYS A 132 -3.35 22.11 -18.37
C CYS A 132 -1.83 22.31 -18.37
N ALA A 133 -1.26 22.58 -17.21
CA ALA A 133 0.17 22.60 -16.98
C ALA A 133 0.54 21.62 -15.85
N VAL A 134 1.59 20.84 -16.08
CA VAL A 134 2.18 19.95 -15.06
C VAL A 134 3.53 20.52 -14.63
N VAL A 135 3.67 20.78 -13.34
CA VAL A 135 4.91 21.20 -12.68
C VAL A 135 5.50 20.00 -11.98
N SER A 136 6.81 19.78 -12.13
CA SER A 136 7.48 18.65 -11.50
C SER A 136 8.94 18.97 -11.18
N ALA A 137 9.52 18.18 -10.27
CA ALA A 137 10.94 18.12 -9.96
C ALA A 137 11.30 16.70 -9.53
N ALA A 138 12.47 16.21 -9.94
CA ALA A 138 13.01 14.91 -9.54
C ALA A 138 14.08 15.09 -8.46
N TYR A 139 13.94 14.39 -7.35
CA TYR A 139 14.99 14.36 -6.33
C TYR A 139 16.28 13.80 -6.91
N GLN A 140 17.41 14.44 -6.59
CA GLN A 140 18.74 14.03 -7.03
C GLN A 140 19.73 14.15 -5.87
N ALA A 141 20.10 13.03 -5.28
CA ALA A 141 21.10 13.00 -4.22
C ALA A 141 22.41 13.66 -4.67
N GLY A 142 23.02 14.40 -3.76
CA GLY A 142 24.24 15.18 -4.06
C GLY A 142 24.00 16.54 -4.75
N LYS A 143 22.81 16.77 -5.33
CA LYS A 143 22.41 18.09 -5.82
C LYS A 143 21.52 18.83 -4.84
N VAL A 144 20.66 18.07 -4.13
CA VAL A 144 19.81 18.60 -3.06
C VAL A 144 19.97 17.72 -1.81
N PRO A 145 19.91 18.31 -0.60
CA PRO A 145 20.00 17.53 0.63
C PRO A 145 18.73 16.69 0.85
N PRO A 146 18.83 15.59 1.64
CA PRO A 146 17.65 14.88 2.13
C PRO A 146 16.68 15.83 2.84
N GLY A 147 15.39 15.57 2.73
CA GLY A 147 14.38 16.42 3.35
C GLY A 147 14.35 17.86 2.85
N HIS A 148 14.72 18.11 1.60
CA HIS A 148 14.70 19.45 1.01
C HIS A 148 13.26 19.89 0.70
N LYS A 149 12.89 21.09 1.16
CA LYS A 149 11.61 21.71 0.82
C LYS A 149 11.60 22.16 -0.65
N LEU A 150 10.59 21.74 -1.41
CA LEU A 150 10.36 22.32 -2.73
C LEU A 150 9.66 23.68 -2.64
N THR A 151 10.25 24.68 -3.30
CA THR A 151 9.62 26.00 -3.51
C THR A 151 8.85 25.95 -4.82
N LEU A 152 7.53 25.89 -4.74
CA LEU A 152 6.66 25.74 -5.90
C LEU A 152 6.41 27.11 -6.58
N PRO A 153 6.39 27.20 -7.92
CA PRO A 153 5.96 28.38 -8.64
C PRO A 153 4.44 28.59 -8.54
N SER A 154 3.99 29.83 -8.58
CA SER A 154 2.56 30.12 -8.47
C SER A 154 1.81 29.89 -9.79
N ARG A 155 0.49 29.72 -9.71
CA ARG A 155 -0.40 29.66 -10.88
C ARG A 155 -0.25 30.88 -11.80
N LYS A 156 -0.10 32.07 -11.22
CA LYS A 156 0.04 33.32 -11.98
C LYS A 156 1.31 33.35 -12.83
N ASP A 157 2.39 32.76 -12.30
CA ASP A 157 3.66 32.68 -13.04
C ASP A 157 3.60 31.68 -14.19
N ILE A 158 2.81 30.60 -14.00
CA ILE A 158 2.73 29.49 -14.97
C ILE A 158 1.64 29.73 -16.01
N LEU A 159 0.45 30.20 -15.60
CA LEU A 159 -0.74 30.34 -16.41
C LEU A 159 -1.21 31.80 -16.40
N PRO A 160 -0.44 32.73 -16.99
CA PRO A 160 -0.76 34.17 -16.94
C PRO A 160 -2.03 34.56 -17.67
N THR A 161 -2.42 33.79 -18.71
CA THR A 161 -3.64 33.99 -19.47
C THR A 161 -4.70 32.97 -19.06
N ASN A 162 -5.89 33.45 -18.69
CA ASN A 162 -7.01 32.62 -18.21
C ASN A 162 -6.65 31.70 -17.01
N PRO A 163 -6.07 32.21 -15.94
CA PRO A 163 -5.59 31.37 -14.84
C PRO A 163 -6.70 30.58 -14.17
N ASP A 164 -7.93 31.06 -14.15
CA ASP A 164 -9.03 30.41 -13.40
C ASP A 164 -9.66 29.23 -14.15
N ASP A 165 -9.55 29.20 -15.48
CA ASP A 165 -10.12 28.13 -16.33
C ASP A 165 -9.11 27.06 -16.71
N ALA A 166 -7.83 27.23 -16.44
CA ALA A 166 -6.79 26.24 -16.68
C ALA A 166 -6.61 25.30 -15.47
N LEU A 167 -5.95 24.16 -15.67
CA LEU A 167 -5.58 23.21 -14.64
C LEU A 167 -4.08 23.32 -14.31
N LEU A 168 -3.76 23.46 -13.04
CA LEU A 168 -2.38 23.41 -12.54
C LEU A 168 -2.16 22.18 -11.67
N ILE A 169 -1.29 21.29 -12.14
CA ILE A 169 -1.00 20.02 -11.52
C ILE A 169 0.46 19.98 -11.04
N GLY A 170 0.70 19.57 -9.81
CA GLY A 170 2.02 19.18 -9.33
C GLY A 170 2.20 17.68 -9.43
N LEU A 171 3.32 17.21 -9.98
CA LEU A 171 3.70 15.80 -10.04
C LEU A 171 5.01 15.61 -9.29
N PHE A 172 4.97 14.96 -8.14
CA PHE A 172 6.16 14.84 -7.29
C PHE A 172 6.25 13.48 -6.59
N HIS A 173 7.46 12.97 -6.47
CA HIS A 173 7.76 11.93 -5.49
C HIS A 173 8.24 12.63 -4.22
N ALA A 174 7.34 12.84 -3.27
CA ALA A 174 7.56 13.74 -2.13
C ALA A 174 6.66 13.44 -0.95
N THR A 175 7.11 13.83 0.27
CA THR A 175 6.29 13.79 1.48
C THR A 175 5.52 15.10 1.66
N VAL A 176 4.23 15.03 2.00
CA VAL A 176 3.44 16.21 2.36
C VAL A 176 3.60 16.51 3.85
N ALA A 177 4.37 17.55 4.16
CA ALA A 177 4.75 17.89 5.54
C ALA A 177 3.58 18.19 6.48
N ASP A 178 2.45 18.66 5.92
CA ASP A 178 1.25 19.00 6.71
C ASP A 178 0.64 17.81 7.45
N TYR A 179 0.98 16.55 7.04
CA TYR A 179 0.30 15.32 7.50
C TYR A 179 1.24 14.27 8.09
N PHE A 180 2.54 14.55 8.12
CA PHE A 180 3.56 13.64 8.64
C PHE A 180 4.43 14.35 9.69
N PRO A 181 4.94 13.62 10.71
CA PRO A 181 5.76 14.23 11.75
C PRO A 181 7.14 14.62 11.19
N PRO A 182 7.78 15.68 11.75
CA PRO A 182 9.04 16.24 11.25
C PRO A 182 10.17 15.23 11.09
N HIS A 183 10.31 14.27 12.01
CA HIS A 183 11.37 13.27 11.96
C HIS A 183 11.27 12.31 10.75
N VAL A 184 10.07 12.09 10.21
CA VAL A 184 9.86 11.34 8.98
C VAL A 184 10.35 12.15 7.78
N ILE A 185 10.06 13.45 7.77
CA ILE A 185 10.35 14.35 6.67
C ILE A 185 11.85 14.60 6.50
N GLU A 186 12.57 14.82 7.62
CA GLU A 186 13.97 15.25 7.61
C GLU A 186 14.95 14.13 7.27
N SER A 187 14.56 12.85 7.49
CA SER A 187 15.43 11.69 7.28
C SER A 187 15.35 11.08 5.89
N GLU A 188 14.36 11.48 5.08
CA GLU A 188 14.07 10.82 3.82
C GLU A 188 14.84 11.38 2.62
N ARG A 189 15.24 10.46 1.72
CA ARG A 189 15.89 10.80 0.44
C ARG A 189 14.84 11.20 -0.60
N CYS A 190 13.97 12.13 -0.23
CA CYS A 190 12.96 12.71 -1.11
C CYS A 190 12.76 14.19 -0.78
N PHE A 191 11.95 14.86 -1.59
CA PHE A 191 11.48 16.20 -1.30
C PHE A 191 10.34 16.18 -0.28
N TRP A 192 10.09 17.34 0.34
CA TRP A 192 8.81 17.58 0.95
C TRP A 192 8.17 18.88 0.42
N ILE A 193 6.83 18.89 0.47
CA ILE A 193 5.99 20.02 0.05
C ILE A 193 4.97 20.32 1.13
N SER A 194 4.50 21.58 1.18
CA SER A 194 3.32 21.92 1.95
C SER A 194 2.09 21.93 1.04
N HIS A 195 1.08 21.15 1.40
CA HIS A 195 -0.20 21.12 0.68
C HIS A 195 -0.96 22.44 0.80
N ARG A 196 -0.90 23.08 1.98
CA ARG A 196 -1.53 24.38 2.20
C ARG A 196 -0.89 25.46 1.33
N GLU A 197 0.45 25.51 1.29
CA GLU A 197 1.19 26.41 0.41
C GLU A 197 0.85 26.18 -1.08
N ALA A 198 0.79 24.93 -1.52
CA ALA A 198 0.41 24.61 -2.90
C ALA A 198 -1.02 25.07 -3.22
N ALA A 199 -1.95 24.92 -2.29
CA ALA A 199 -3.32 25.44 -2.43
C ALA A 199 -3.37 26.97 -2.56
N GLU A 200 -2.59 27.70 -1.75
CA GLU A 200 -2.46 29.17 -1.81
C GLU A 200 -1.80 29.63 -3.12
N LEU A 201 -0.85 28.86 -3.64
CA LEU A 201 -0.21 29.09 -4.94
C LEU A 201 -1.12 28.73 -6.14
N GLY A 202 -2.28 28.14 -5.86
CA GLY A 202 -3.34 27.89 -6.85
C GLY A 202 -3.27 26.55 -7.57
N TYR A 203 -2.58 25.54 -7.01
CA TYR A 203 -2.65 24.18 -7.56
C TYR A 203 -4.06 23.60 -7.42
N ASP A 204 -4.46 22.81 -8.40
CA ASP A 204 -5.71 22.05 -8.38
C ASP A 204 -5.51 20.61 -7.88
N TYR A 205 -4.37 20.04 -8.24
CA TYR A 205 -4.05 18.64 -7.92
C TYR A 205 -2.55 18.45 -7.67
N LEU A 206 -2.23 17.71 -6.60
CA LEU A 206 -0.89 17.19 -6.34
C LEU A 206 -0.91 15.68 -6.55
N ALA A 207 -0.32 15.24 -7.65
CA ALA A 207 -0.06 13.84 -7.94
C ALA A 207 1.23 13.41 -7.24
N LEU A 208 1.10 12.57 -6.19
CA LEU A 208 2.18 12.25 -5.27
C LEU A 208 2.52 10.75 -5.29
N GLY A 209 3.79 10.40 -5.15
CA GLY A 209 4.30 9.10 -4.81
C GLY A 209 5.17 9.14 -3.56
N HIS A 210 5.67 8.00 -3.09
CA HIS A 210 6.47 7.77 -1.90
C HIS A 210 5.71 7.12 -0.73
N ILE A 211 4.44 7.44 -0.54
CA ILE A 211 3.61 6.84 0.50
C ILE A 211 2.76 5.73 -0.12
N HIS A 212 3.04 4.48 0.23
CA HIS A 212 2.42 3.30 -0.38
C HIS A 212 0.95 3.10 0.00
N SER A 213 0.44 3.80 1.01
CA SER A 213 -0.98 3.77 1.35
C SER A 213 -1.76 4.82 0.56
N ARG A 214 -2.89 4.41 -0.04
CA ARG A 214 -3.80 5.34 -0.71
C ARG A 214 -4.33 6.37 0.28
N ARG A 215 -4.05 7.65 0.01
CA ARG A 215 -4.47 8.78 0.87
C ARG A 215 -4.87 9.99 0.04
N GLU A 216 -5.78 10.77 0.58
CA GLU A 216 -6.33 11.96 -0.07
C GLU A 216 -6.61 13.05 0.94
N TRP A 217 -6.26 14.29 0.63
CA TRP A 217 -6.56 15.47 1.45
C TRP A 217 -6.98 16.64 0.56
N LEU A 218 -7.88 17.46 1.07
CA LEU A 218 -8.36 18.68 0.42
C LEU A 218 -7.91 19.93 1.20
N ALA A 219 -7.29 20.89 0.51
CA ALA A 219 -6.99 22.21 1.02
C ALA A 219 -7.47 23.26 0.01
N GLY A 220 -8.48 24.05 0.36
CA GLY A 220 -9.14 24.95 -0.60
C GLY A 220 -9.69 24.16 -1.81
N ARG A 221 -9.15 24.44 -2.99
CA ARG A 221 -9.48 23.69 -4.24
C ARG A 221 -8.45 22.60 -4.59
N CYS A 222 -7.32 22.59 -3.91
CA CYS A 222 -6.23 21.67 -4.18
C CYS A 222 -6.47 20.31 -3.50
N VAL A 223 -6.38 19.25 -4.27
CA VAL A 223 -6.41 17.87 -3.73
C VAL A 223 -5.00 17.29 -3.82
N ALA A 224 -4.46 16.85 -2.68
CA ALA A 224 -3.23 16.07 -2.61
C ALA A 224 -3.57 14.58 -2.51
N HIS A 225 -2.97 13.74 -3.36
CA HIS A 225 -3.30 12.33 -3.45
C HIS A 225 -2.07 11.44 -3.65
N TYR A 226 -1.99 10.40 -2.82
CA TYR A 226 -1.12 9.25 -3.00
C TYR A 226 -1.97 8.06 -3.46
N PRO A 227 -1.72 7.46 -4.63
CA PRO A 227 -2.47 6.29 -5.09
C PRO A 227 -2.08 5.00 -4.35
N GLY A 228 -0.82 4.93 -3.88
CA GLY A 228 -0.15 3.69 -3.49
C GLY A 228 0.04 2.73 -4.68
N PRO A 229 0.86 1.70 -4.57
CA PRO A 229 1.02 0.71 -5.63
C PRO A 229 -0.31 -0.03 -5.85
N PRO A 230 -0.73 -0.26 -7.11
CA PRO A 230 -1.95 -1.03 -7.38
C PRO A 230 -1.86 -2.47 -6.86
N VAL A 231 -0.69 -3.07 -6.97
CA VAL A 231 -0.39 -4.43 -6.51
C VAL A 231 0.96 -4.42 -5.80
N GLY A 232 0.95 -4.55 -4.50
CA GLY A 232 2.17 -4.59 -3.69
C GLY A 232 2.83 -5.96 -3.65
N PRO A 233 4.14 -6.04 -3.34
CA PRO A 233 4.89 -7.29 -3.32
C PRO A 233 4.72 -8.11 -2.04
N ARG A 234 4.21 -7.52 -0.95
CA ARG A 234 4.28 -8.08 0.41
C ARG A 234 3.03 -7.79 1.21
N LEU A 235 2.78 -8.58 2.26
CA LEU A 235 1.70 -8.34 3.21
C LEU A 235 1.87 -7.03 3.99
N SER A 236 3.10 -6.62 4.29
CA SER A 236 3.41 -5.32 4.91
C SER A 236 3.17 -4.14 3.95
N ASP A 237 3.20 -4.40 2.65
CA ASP A 237 2.96 -3.45 1.58
C ASP A 237 2.09 -4.11 0.48
N PRO A 238 0.79 -4.29 0.76
CA PRO A 238 -0.11 -5.04 -0.11
C PRO A 238 -0.55 -4.26 -1.35
N GLY A 239 -0.32 -2.94 -1.34
CA GLY A 239 -0.86 -2.04 -2.35
C GLY A 239 -2.32 -1.65 -2.11
N SER A 240 -2.82 -0.80 -2.99
CA SER A 240 -4.17 -0.21 -2.89
C SER A 240 -5.29 -1.07 -3.50
N GLY A 241 -4.93 -2.08 -4.30
CA GLY A 241 -5.89 -2.92 -5.02
C GLY A 241 -6.72 -2.16 -6.07
N CYS A 242 -6.23 -1.00 -6.53
CA CYS A 242 -6.90 -0.18 -7.54
C CYS A 242 -5.93 0.77 -8.23
N PHE A 243 -6.36 1.31 -9.37
CA PHE A 243 -5.73 2.47 -10.00
C PHE A 243 -6.50 3.74 -9.64
N SER A 244 -5.83 4.90 -9.70
CA SER A 244 -6.46 6.19 -9.45
C SER A 244 -6.76 6.90 -10.77
N LEU A 245 -8.05 7.08 -11.05
CA LEU A 245 -8.55 7.93 -12.14
C LEU A 245 -8.99 9.27 -11.58
N VAL A 246 -8.33 10.33 -12.02
CA VAL A 246 -8.63 11.70 -11.61
C VAL A 246 -9.45 12.38 -12.70
N ARG A 247 -10.60 12.93 -12.32
CA ARG A 247 -11.55 13.60 -13.23
C ARG A 247 -11.98 14.94 -12.69
N TRP A 248 -12.37 15.83 -13.60
CA TRP A 248 -13.08 17.06 -13.25
C TRP A 248 -14.54 16.92 -13.67
N ASP A 249 -15.42 16.91 -12.69
CA ASP A 249 -16.86 16.85 -12.88
C ASP A 249 -17.50 18.13 -12.37
N HIS A 250 -18.20 18.88 -13.25
CA HIS A 250 -18.79 20.17 -12.92
C HIS A 250 -17.85 21.14 -12.20
N GLY A 251 -16.58 21.18 -12.57
CA GLY A 251 -15.55 22.05 -11.98
C GLY A 251 -14.95 21.52 -10.68
N GLN A 252 -15.39 20.39 -10.17
CA GLN A 252 -14.83 19.72 -8.99
C GLN A 252 -13.96 18.54 -9.40
N LEU A 253 -12.82 18.40 -8.72
CA LEU A 253 -11.95 17.25 -8.87
C LEU A 253 -12.52 16.05 -8.11
N ARG A 254 -12.54 14.89 -8.78
CA ARG A 254 -12.91 13.60 -8.19
C ARG A 254 -11.86 12.57 -8.49
N ILE A 255 -11.56 11.72 -7.50
CA ILE A 255 -10.62 10.62 -7.62
C ILE A 255 -11.39 9.30 -7.48
N GLU A 256 -11.48 8.57 -8.59
CA GLU A 256 -12.15 7.28 -8.65
C GLU A 256 -11.12 6.15 -8.48
N ALA A 257 -11.46 5.16 -7.66
CA ALA A 257 -10.71 3.92 -7.54
C ALA A 257 -11.17 2.95 -8.65
N LEU A 258 -10.36 2.79 -9.69
CA LEU A 258 -10.60 1.81 -10.74
C LEU A 258 -10.15 0.42 -10.27
N ARG A 259 -11.12 -0.40 -9.88
CA ARG A 259 -10.93 -1.79 -9.45
C ARG A 259 -11.29 -2.74 -10.60
N ASP A 260 -10.47 -2.77 -11.62
CA ASP A 260 -10.66 -3.67 -12.76
C ASP A 260 -9.75 -4.90 -12.59
N SER A 261 -10.37 -6.05 -12.45
CA SER A 261 -9.69 -7.32 -12.26
C SER A 261 -8.79 -7.70 -13.43
N SER A 262 -9.21 -7.37 -14.64
CA SER A 262 -8.44 -7.65 -15.86
C SER A 262 -7.16 -6.81 -15.95
N LEU A 263 -7.14 -5.64 -15.30
CA LEU A 263 -5.98 -4.77 -15.22
C LEU A 263 -5.04 -5.14 -14.07
N LEU A 264 -5.59 -5.50 -12.90
CA LEU A 264 -4.78 -5.83 -11.73
C LEU A 264 -4.09 -7.19 -11.86
N GLY A 265 -4.80 -8.21 -12.36
CA GLY A 265 -4.32 -9.59 -12.48
C GLY A 265 -4.20 -10.31 -11.13
N CYS A 266 -3.68 -9.63 -10.11
CA CYS A 266 -3.54 -10.13 -8.74
C CYS A 266 -3.76 -8.99 -7.74
N ALA A 267 -4.25 -9.31 -6.54
CA ALA A 267 -4.37 -8.34 -5.46
C ALA A 267 -4.35 -9.02 -4.09
N TRP A 268 -3.99 -8.25 -3.05
CA TRP A 268 -4.04 -8.69 -1.67
C TRP A 268 -5.43 -8.46 -1.06
N LYS A 269 -5.89 -9.43 -0.26
CA LYS A 269 -7.05 -9.29 0.63
C LYS A 269 -6.57 -9.50 2.05
N ILE A 270 -6.56 -8.44 2.84
CA ILE A 270 -6.08 -8.49 4.23
C ILE A 270 -7.24 -8.90 5.14
N LEU A 271 -6.98 -9.90 5.98
CA LEU A 271 -7.87 -10.38 7.03
C LEU A 271 -7.19 -10.18 8.38
N GLU A 272 -7.81 -9.43 9.26
CA GLU A 272 -7.40 -9.31 10.67
C GLU A 272 -8.23 -10.30 11.49
N ILE A 273 -7.56 -11.22 12.12
CA ILE A 273 -8.17 -12.36 12.82
C ILE A 273 -7.73 -12.32 14.28
N HIS A 274 -8.67 -12.02 15.15
CA HIS A 274 -8.43 -12.13 16.59
C HIS A 274 -8.55 -13.60 17.03
N VAL A 275 -7.46 -14.15 17.55
CA VAL A 275 -7.34 -15.53 18.05
C VAL A 275 -7.78 -15.57 19.51
N ARG A 276 -8.61 -16.54 19.85
CA ARG A 276 -9.00 -16.80 21.24
C ARG A 276 -8.08 -17.81 21.89
N PRO A 277 -7.80 -17.69 23.18
CA PRO A 277 -6.82 -18.54 23.87
C PRO A 277 -7.06 -20.05 23.71
N ASP A 278 -8.31 -20.46 23.65
CA ASP A 278 -8.78 -21.86 23.57
C ASP A 278 -9.12 -22.32 22.14
N GLU A 279 -8.92 -21.48 21.13
CA GLU A 279 -9.27 -21.80 19.75
C GLU A 279 -8.29 -22.81 19.17
N THR A 280 -8.80 -23.93 18.62
CA THR A 280 -7.95 -24.92 17.98
C THR A 280 -7.52 -24.48 16.58
N VAL A 281 -6.46 -25.11 16.05
CA VAL A 281 -5.95 -24.87 14.70
C VAL A 281 -7.05 -25.10 13.64
N GLU A 282 -7.86 -26.15 13.81
CA GLU A 282 -8.94 -26.50 12.89
C GLU A 282 -10.05 -25.45 12.91
N GLN A 283 -10.48 -25.02 14.11
CA GLN A 283 -11.52 -24.00 14.26
C GLN A 283 -11.08 -22.66 13.65
N LEU A 284 -9.85 -22.23 13.94
CA LEU A 284 -9.24 -21.04 13.40
C LEU A 284 -9.10 -21.13 11.87
N GLY A 285 -8.56 -22.25 11.37
CA GLY A 285 -8.35 -22.51 9.96
C GLY A 285 -9.66 -22.49 9.16
N GLU A 286 -10.70 -23.18 9.65
CA GLU A 286 -12.02 -23.15 9.01
C GLU A 286 -12.67 -21.77 9.03
N ARG A 287 -12.45 -20.99 10.09
CA ARG A 287 -12.93 -19.60 10.17
C ARG A 287 -12.24 -18.74 9.12
N ILE A 288 -10.93 -18.88 8.94
CA ILE A 288 -10.16 -18.19 7.91
C ILE A 288 -10.65 -18.58 6.52
N VAL A 289 -10.77 -19.88 6.23
CA VAL A 289 -11.25 -20.39 4.94
C VAL A 289 -12.63 -19.79 4.60
N ARG A 290 -13.56 -19.77 5.54
CA ARG A 290 -14.89 -19.18 5.34
C ARG A 290 -14.84 -17.67 5.05
N GLN A 291 -13.92 -16.92 5.67
CA GLN A 291 -13.76 -15.48 5.42
C GLN A 291 -13.05 -15.16 4.12
N CYS A 292 -12.17 -16.06 3.67
CA CYS A 292 -11.54 -15.94 2.36
C CYS A 292 -12.55 -16.10 1.21
N GLY A 293 -13.60 -16.89 1.42
CA GLY A 293 -14.60 -17.27 0.41
C GLY A 293 -14.08 -18.35 -0.54
N ASP A 294 -14.92 -18.76 -1.46
CA ASP A 294 -14.55 -19.72 -2.53
C ASP A 294 -13.42 -19.10 -3.38
N GLY A 295 -12.47 -19.93 -3.79
CA GLY A 295 -11.31 -19.53 -4.56
C GLY A 295 -11.65 -18.79 -5.87
N PRO A 296 -10.66 -18.35 -6.66
CA PRO A 296 -10.87 -17.50 -7.82
C PRO A 296 -11.83 -18.15 -8.83
N SER A 297 -12.90 -17.43 -9.20
CA SER A 297 -13.69 -17.76 -10.37
C SER A 297 -12.88 -17.48 -11.64
N GLU A 298 -13.11 -18.22 -12.72
CA GLU A 298 -12.30 -18.23 -13.96
C GLU A 298 -12.08 -16.86 -14.65
N ASN A 299 -12.74 -15.79 -14.18
CA ASN A 299 -12.60 -14.41 -14.70
C ASN A 299 -12.26 -13.36 -13.61
N SER A 300 -11.74 -13.78 -12.45
CA SER A 300 -11.50 -12.88 -11.33
C SER A 300 -10.01 -12.70 -11.02
N VAL A 301 -9.70 -11.58 -10.35
CA VAL A 301 -8.38 -11.32 -9.75
C VAL A 301 -7.94 -12.53 -8.92
N THR A 302 -6.69 -12.95 -9.06
CA THR A 302 -6.09 -13.88 -8.11
C THR A 302 -5.88 -13.16 -6.79
N TRP A 303 -6.69 -13.50 -5.78
CA TRP A 303 -6.54 -12.97 -4.43
C TRP A 303 -5.46 -13.71 -3.66
N ILE A 304 -4.50 -12.97 -3.12
CA ILE A 304 -3.58 -13.48 -2.10
C ILE A 304 -4.07 -12.98 -0.76
N HIS A 305 -4.41 -13.90 0.13
CA HIS A 305 -4.91 -13.52 1.44
C HIS A 305 -3.75 -13.27 2.40
N GLY A 306 -3.71 -12.05 2.97
CA GLY A 306 -2.85 -11.72 4.09
C GLY A 306 -3.63 -11.91 5.39
N VAL A 307 -3.25 -12.88 6.20
CA VAL A 307 -3.88 -13.17 7.48
C VAL A 307 -3.00 -12.61 8.59
N ARG A 308 -3.47 -11.58 9.28
CA ARG A 308 -2.82 -11.01 10.47
C ARG A 308 -3.52 -11.55 11.70
N LEU A 309 -2.78 -12.32 12.49
CA LEU A 309 -3.26 -12.88 13.75
C LEU A 309 -2.97 -11.91 14.88
N THR A 310 -3.97 -11.61 15.69
CA THR A 310 -3.88 -10.80 16.91
C THR A 310 -4.45 -11.58 18.08
N GLY A 311 -4.27 -11.08 19.29
CA GLY A 311 -4.84 -11.70 20.49
C GLY A 311 -3.91 -12.71 21.17
N HIS A 312 -4.44 -13.82 21.65
CA HIS A 312 -3.69 -14.72 22.52
C HIS A 312 -3.92 -16.19 22.14
N THR A 313 -2.92 -17.04 22.33
CA THR A 313 -3.02 -18.48 22.09
C THR A 313 -2.33 -19.30 23.19
N LEU A 314 -2.89 -20.46 23.51
CA LEU A 314 -2.27 -21.51 24.34
C LEU A 314 -1.59 -22.58 23.50
N CYS A 315 -1.80 -22.60 22.18
CA CYS A 315 -1.18 -23.56 21.28
C CYS A 315 0.25 -23.11 20.94
N PRO A 316 1.30 -23.84 21.32
CA PRO A 316 2.69 -23.44 21.12
C PRO A 316 3.06 -23.21 19.65
N ASP A 317 2.62 -24.05 18.77
CA ASP A 317 3.01 -24.02 17.35
C ASP A 317 1.83 -23.62 16.44
N LEU A 318 0.92 -22.77 16.97
CA LEU A 318 -0.31 -22.40 16.27
C LEU A 318 -0.06 -21.94 14.83
N VAL A 319 0.89 -21.03 14.64
CA VAL A 319 1.15 -20.42 13.34
C VAL A 319 1.65 -21.45 12.32
N GLU A 320 2.54 -22.35 12.74
CA GLU A 320 3.10 -23.38 11.86
C GLU A 320 2.03 -24.42 11.48
N GLN A 321 1.28 -24.89 12.47
CA GLN A 321 0.17 -25.83 12.24
C GLN A 321 -0.93 -25.22 11.38
N LEU A 322 -1.26 -23.93 11.59
CA LEU A 322 -2.23 -23.21 10.79
C LEU A 322 -1.77 -23.03 9.34
N LYS A 323 -0.50 -22.66 9.11
CA LYS A 323 0.07 -22.60 7.75
C LYS A 323 -0.06 -23.93 7.01
N LYS A 324 0.23 -25.02 7.70
CA LYS A 324 0.06 -26.37 7.13
C LYS A 324 -1.40 -26.67 6.79
N PHE A 325 -2.32 -26.40 7.70
CA PHE A 325 -3.77 -26.59 7.48
C PHE A 325 -4.27 -25.79 6.26
N LEU A 326 -3.90 -24.50 6.16
CA LEU A 326 -4.33 -23.65 5.06
C LEU A 326 -3.70 -24.07 3.71
N CYS A 327 -2.46 -24.57 3.74
CA CYS A 327 -1.81 -25.14 2.57
C CYS A 327 -2.55 -26.40 2.05
N GLU A 328 -3.00 -27.29 2.94
CA GLU A 328 -3.80 -28.47 2.59
C GLU A 328 -5.15 -28.10 1.95
N LYS A 329 -5.71 -26.93 2.31
CA LYS A 329 -6.93 -26.38 1.70
C LYS A 329 -6.65 -25.65 0.36
N ALA A 330 -5.40 -25.61 -0.11
CA ALA A 330 -4.97 -24.89 -1.31
C ALA A 330 -5.34 -23.40 -1.30
N LEU A 331 -5.41 -22.78 -0.11
CA LEU A 331 -5.70 -21.36 0.05
C LEU A 331 -4.43 -20.53 -0.12
N PRO A 332 -4.36 -19.57 -1.09
CA PRO A 332 -3.23 -18.68 -1.26
C PRO A 332 -3.18 -17.65 -0.15
N CYS A 333 -2.44 -17.90 0.92
CA CYS A 333 -2.36 -16.99 2.04
C CYS A 333 -0.95 -16.87 2.62
N VAL A 334 -0.70 -15.71 3.21
CA VAL A 334 0.47 -15.44 4.06
C VAL A 334 -0.06 -15.15 5.47
N VAL A 335 0.49 -15.84 6.46
CA VAL A 335 0.08 -15.69 7.87
C VAL A 335 1.19 -14.97 8.63
N THR A 336 0.85 -13.86 9.29
CA THR A 336 1.70 -13.14 10.23
C THR A 336 1.07 -13.12 11.62
N ALA A 337 1.89 -13.09 12.65
CA ALA A 337 1.44 -13.20 14.04
C ALA A 337 2.24 -12.25 14.96
N GLU A 338 2.64 -11.10 14.46
CA GLU A 338 3.44 -10.11 15.20
C GLU A 338 2.72 -9.58 16.44
N GLU A 339 1.39 -9.56 16.42
CA GLU A 339 0.53 -9.11 17.51
C GLU A 339 -0.17 -10.29 18.24
N LEU A 340 0.28 -11.52 18.00
CA LEU A 340 -0.22 -12.71 18.67
C LEU A 340 0.67 -13.05 19.86
N GLU A 341 0.13 -13.00 21.07
CA GLU A 341 0.85 -13.36 22.30
C GLU A 341 0.66 -14.85 22.62
N GLN A 342 1.78 -15.55 22.82
CA GLN A 342 1.78 -16.92 23.33
C GLN A 342 1.57 -16.89 24.86
N LEU A 343 0.52 -17.56 25.33
CA LEU A 343 0.26 -17.72 26.75
C LEU A 343 0.80 -19.05 27.25
N VAL A 344 1.28 -19.05 28.48
CA VAL A 344 1.58 -20.28 29.23
C VAL A 344 0.34 -20.67 30.01
N SER A 345 0.01 -21.95 30.02
CA SER A 345 -1.10 -22.47 30.84
C SER A 345 -0.91 -22.08 32.30
N PRO A 346 -1.89 -21.43 32.92
CA PRO A 346 -1.76 -21.00 34.30
C PRO A 346 -1.70 -22.22 35.26
N ASP A 347 -0.85 -22.13 36.24
CA ASP A 347 -0.93 -23.04 37.39
C ASP A 347 -2.12 -22.62 38.26
N ILE A 348 -3.25 -23.25 38.02
CA ILE A 348 -4.53 -22.91 38.65
C ILE A 348 -4.49 -23.09 40.15
N GLU A 349 -3.76 -24.11 40.66
CA GLU A 349 -3.66 -24.39 42.12
C GLU A 349 -2.81 -23.32 42.78
N ALA A 350 -1.65 -22.98 42.16
CA ALA A 350 -0.79 -21.93 42.70
C ALA A 350 -1.50 -20.56 42.68
N LEU A 351 -2.20 -20.22 41.61
CA LEU A 351 -2.95 -18.95 41.52
C LEU A 351 -4.11 -18.92 42.53
N ALA A 352 -4.84 -20.02 42.70
CA ALA A 352 -5.94 -20.08 43.67
C ALA A 352 -5.47 -19.91 45.10
N ALA A 353 -4.21 -20.27 45.41
CA ALA A 353 -3.61 -20.11 46.75
C ALA A 353 -3.17 -18.65 47.02
N GLU A 354 -3.08 -17.79 46.03
CA GLU A 354 -2.66 -16.41 46.24
C GLU A 354 -3.72 -15.59 46.99
N GLU A 355 -3.27 -14.75 47.93
CA GLU A 355 -4.07 -13.71 48.58
C GLU A 355 -4.11 -12.43 47.74
N SER A 356 -4.57 -12.56 46.47
CA SER A 356 -4.63 -11.52 45.50
C SER A 356 -6.01 -11.46 44.81
N LEU A 357 -6.27 -10.40 44.01
CA LEU A 357 -7.48 -10.29 43.19
C LEU A 357 -7.52 -11.43 42.15
N VAL A 358 -6.36 -11.82 41.63
CA VAL A 358 -6.20 -12.94 40.70
C VAL A 358 -6.60 -14.26 41.40
N GLY A 359 -6.07 -14.50 42.59
CA GLY A 359 -6.41 -15.70 43.39
C GLY A 359 -7.90 -15.76 43.76
N TYR A 360 -8.50 -14.62 44.10
CA TYR A 360 -9.94 -14.55 44.35
C TYR A 360 -10.76 -14.91 43.10
N PHE A 361 -10.38 -14.34 41.95
CA PHE A 361 -11.02 -14.64 40.66
C PHE A 361 -10.93 -16.12 40.30
N VAL A 362 -9.74 -16.72 40.43
CA VAL A 362 -9.52 -18.15 40.12
C VAL A 362 -10.38 -19.05 41.04
N ARG A 363 -10.48 -18.77 42.34
CA ARG A 363 -11.36 -19.51 43.26
C ARG A 363 -12.83 -19.39 42.85
N GLN A 364 -13.31 -18.17 42.47
CA GLN A 364 -14.68 -17.98 42.00
C GLN A 364 -14.94 -18.71 40.67
N TRP A 365 -13.96 -18.73 39.76
CA TRP A 365 -14.04 -19.51 38.56
C TRP A 365 -14.10 -21.02 38.79
N GLN A 366 -13.31 -21.55 39.75
CA GLN A 366 -13.37 -22.97 40.13
C GLN A 366 -14.74 -23.35 40.68
N GLU A 367 -15.30 -22.55 41.60
CA GLU A 367 -16.65 -22.76 42.13
C GLU A 367 -17.73 -22.72 41.04
N TRP A 368 -17.64 -21.77 40.13
CA TRP A 368 -18.57 -21.63 39.00
C TRP A 368 -18.49 -22.85 38.06
N LYS A 369 -17.28 -23.33 37.75
CA LYS A 369 -17.04 -24.52 36.95
C LYS A 369 -17.63 -25.77 37.57
N GLN A 370 -17.52 -25.93 38.91
CA GLN A 370 -18.07 -27.07 39.62
C GLN A 370 -19.60 -27.10 39.61
N LYS A 371 -20.29 -25.97 39.47
CA LYS A 371 -21.74 -25.88 39.39
C LYS A 371 -22.33 -26.34 38.04
N GLY A 372 -21.50 -26.72 37.07
CA GLY A 372 -21.88 -27.49 35.87
C GLY A 372 -22.68 -26.75 34.80
N ASN A 373 -22.69 -25.43 34.79
CA ASN A 373 -23.55 -24.64 33.90
C ASN A 373 -22.94 -24.27 32.55
N VAL A 374 -21.72 -24.71 32.23
CA VAL A 374 -21.01 -24.25 31.00
C VAL A 374 -20.14 -25.35 30.41
N ALA A 375 -20.01 -25.40 29.09
CA ALA A 375 -19.09 -26.30 28.40
C ALA A 375 -17.63 -26.07 28.82
N ALA A 376 -16.84 -27.14 28.89
CA ALA A 376 -15.45 -27.06 29.38
C ALA A 376 -14.59 -26.03 28.63
N GLN A 377 -14.81 -25.87 27.32
CA GLN A 377 -14.09 -24.90 26.48
C GLN A 377 -14.44 -23.45 26.84
N GLU A 378 -15.74 -23.13 27.02
CA GLU A 378 -16.17 -21.79 27.43
C GLU A 378 -15.63 -21.42 28.81
N SER A 379 -15.55 -22.42 29.72
CA SER A 379 -14.98 -22.23 31.05
C SER A 379 -13.49 -21.86 31.02
N THR A 380 -12.71 -22.44 30.08
CA THR A 380 -11.29 -22.14 29.94
C THR A 380 -11.07 -20.74 29.33
N ALA A 381 -11.88 -20.36 28.34
CA ALA A 381 -11.83 -19.02 27.76
C ALA A 381 -12.10 -17.94 28.81
N VAL A 382 -13.15 -18.11 29.64
CA VAL A 382 -13.46 -17.18 30.75
C VAL A 382 -12.31 -17.03 31.73
N LEU A 383 -11.62 -18.13 32.05
CA LEU A 383 -10.46 -18.09 32.96
C LEU A 383 -9.35 -17.19 32.37
N HIS A 384 -8.95 -17.46 31.12
CA HIS A 384 -7.84 -16.73 30.49
C HIS A 384 -8.17 -15.27 30.25
N GLU A 385 -9.35 -14.96 29.74
CA GLU A 385 -9.80 -13.57 29.54
C GLU A 385 -9.86 -12.81 30.86
N GLY A 386 -10.37 -13.45 31.92
CA GLY A 386 -10.40 -12.85 33.25
C GLY A 386 -9.00 -12.61 33.82
N LEU A 387 -8.07 -13.55 33.65
CA LEU A 387 -6.68 -13.40 34.09
C LEU A 387 -5.99 -12.25 33.31
N LEU A 388 -6.19 -12.17 32.01
CA LEU A 388 -5.65 -11.08 31.20
C LEU A 388 -6.23 -9.72 31.61
N ALA A 389 -7.53 -9.64 31.85
CA ALA A 389 -8.19 -8.42 32.31
C ALA A 389 -7.67 -7.96 33.68
N LEU A 390 -7.23 -8.89 34.54
CA LEU A 390 -6.59 -8.61 35.82
C LEU A 390 -5.09 -8.33 35.72
N GLY A 391 -4.54 -8.26 34.48
CA GLY A 391 -3.13 -7.97 34.23
C GLY A 391 -2.18 -9.15 34.47
N TRP A 392 -2.71 -10.37 34.67
CA TRP A 392 -1.88 -11.56 34.76
C TRP A 392 -1.37 -11.96 33.41
N ARG A 393 -0.03 -11.95 33.21
CA ARG A 393 0.64 -12.36 32.00
C ARG A 393 1.85 -13.20 32.35
N ARG A 394 1.86 -14.46 31.96
CA ARG A 394 3.05 -15.27 32.02
C ARG A 394 3.41 -15.70 30.62
N THR A 395 4.43 -15.06 30.05
CA THR A 395 5.03 -15.43 28.76
C THR A 395 6.25 -16.31 29.02
N GLU A 396 6.48 -17.34 28.18
CA GLU A 396 7.74 -18.06 28.22
C GLU A 396 8.90 -17.13 27.86
N GLY A 397 9.86 -17.01 28.80
CA GLY A 397 11.21 -16.49 28.54
C GLY A 397 11.40 -14.98 28.60
N ARG A 398 11.16 -14.37 29.78
CA ARG A 398 12.02 -13.30 30.26
C ARG A 398 12.44 -13.65 31.70
N SER A 399 13.60 -14.33 31.84
CA SER A 399 14.33 -14.32 33.12
C SER A 399 14.74 -12.87 33.36
N ASN A 400 14.25 -12.30 34.47
CA ASN A 400 14.78 -11.06 35.02
C ASN A 400 16.30 -11.21 35.21
N SER A 401 17.08 -10.45 34.48
CA SER A 401 18.47 -10.09 34.80
C SER A 401 18.58 -8.59 34.74
#